data_b72769a4481813bda444975adf9a65bb
#
_entry.id   b72769a4481813bda444975adf9a65bb
#
_cell.length_a   1.000
_cell.length_b   1.000
_cell.length_c   1.000
_cell.angle_alpha   90.00
_cell.angle_beta   90.00
_cell.angle_gamma   90.00
#
_symmetry.space_group_name_H-M   'P 1'
#
loop_
_entity.id
_entity.type
_entity.pdbx_description
1 polymer ?
#
loop_
_entity_poly.entity_id
_entity_poly.type
_entity_poly.pdbx_seq_one_letter_code
_entity_poly.pdbx_strand_id
1 'polypeptide(L)'
;LTDLKKEGEDFEDIMITNLAEYADQQKRIIILVSIFLYGFIAVITLIGVTNIFNTITTNMILRSKEFANLKSIGMTTKEFNKMIKLESIMYGAKSLLIGIPIGLLGSYAIFKSFTNSIDFGFIIPWQAIIISVIFVFIIVGLTMKYSLNKINKQNICLLYTSPSPRDTR
;
A
#
# COMPACT_ATOMS: atom_id res chain seq x y z
N LEU A 1 48.21 19.07 41.17
CA LEU A 1 46.98 18.21 41.25
C LEU A 1 45.76 18.89 40.62
N THR A 2 45.62 20.20 40.74
CA THR A 2 44.52 21.01 40.14
C THR A 2 44.63 21.09 38.60
N ASP A 3 45.81 21.11 38.03
CA ASP A 3 46.02 21.20 36.61
C ASP A 3 45.68 19.90 35.89
N LEU A 4 46.04 18.76 36.49
CA LEU A 4 45.68 17.41 35.96
C LEU A 4 44.17 17.16 35.98
N LYS A 5 43.46 17.74 36.91
CA LYS A 5 41.99 17.61 36.99
C LYS A 5 41.33 18.45 35.91
N LYS A 6 41.87 19.63 35.61
CA LYS A 6 41.37 20.53 34.58
C LYS A 6 41.62 19.96 33.17
N GLU A 7 42.80 19.38 32.92
CA GLU A 7 43.09 18.66 31.66
C GLU A 7 42.15 17.46 31.45
N GLY A 8 41.79 16.74 32.51
CA GLY A 8 40.82 15.64 32.44
C GLY A 8 39.42 16.10 32.10
N GLU A 9 38.94 17.20 32.69
CA GLU A 9 37.63 17.80 32.44
C GLU A 9 37.58 18.34 30.97
N ASP A 10 38.62 19.02 30.52
CA ASP A 10 38.69 19.52 29.15
C ASP A 10 38.74 18.37 28.10
N PHE A 11 39.36 17.22 28.44
CA PHE A 11 39.40 16.04 27.56
C PHE A 11 38.04 15.34 27.49
N GLU A 12 37.32 15.23 28.61
CA GLU A 12 35.96 14.68 28.63
C GLU A 12 34.99 15.57 27.83
N ASP A 13 35.03 16.88 27.98
CA ASP A 13 34.19 17.82 27.22
C ASP A 13 34.46 17.77 25.72
N ILE A 14 35.71 17.67 25.29
CA ILE A 14 36.08 17.51 23.87
C ILE A 14 35.56 16.17 23.34
N MET A 15 35.67 15.08 24.11
CA MET A 15 35.22 13.77 23.73
C MET A 15 33.71 13.70 23.59
N ILE A 16 32.97 14.29 24.54
CA ILE A 16 31.50 14.39 24.52
C ILE A 16 31.04 15.23 23.32
N THR A 17 31.69 16.35 23.06
CA THR A 17 31.36 17.21 21.91
C THR A 17 31.58 16.50 20.58
N ASN A 18 32.68 15.78 20.41
CA ASN A 18 32.95 14.99 19.23
C ASN A 18 31.91 13.86 19.05
N LEU A 19 31.55 13.16 20.12
CA LEU A 19 30.50 12.12 20.06
C LEU A 19 29.13 12.69 19.68
N ALA A 20 28.79 13.88 20.18
CA ALA A 20 27.56 14.57 19.82
C ALA A 20 27.55 14.98 18.34
N GLU A 21 28.65 15.52 17.83
CA GLU A 21 28.78 15.88 16.41
C GLU A 21 28.68 14.65 15.50
N TYR A 22 29.33 13.54 15.85
CA TYR A 22 29.19 12.27 15.12
C TYR A 22 27.75 11.77 15.13
N ALA A 23 27.05 11.83 16.25
CA ALA A 23 25.66 11.44 16.36
C ALA A 23 24.75 12.31 15.48
N ASP A 24 25.00 13.62 15.42
CA ASP A 24 24.23 14.56 14.59
C ASP A 24 24.53 14.40 13.10
N GLN A 25 25.76 14.09 12.72
CA GLN A 25 26.11 13.74 11.34
C GLN A 25 25.40 12.45 10.91
N GLN A 26 25.40 11.40 11.74
CA GLN A 26 24.68 10.16 11.46
C GLN A 26 23.17 10.38 11.33
N LYS A 27 22.56 11.18 12.21
CA LYS A 27 21.15 11.54 12.10
C LYS A 27 20.83 12.23 10.77
N ARG A 28 21.65 13.17 10.33
CA ARG A 28 21.47 13.86 9.04
C ARG A 28 21.51 12.89 7.86
N ILE A 29 22.46 11.97 7.85
CA ILE A 29 22.56 10.94 6.80
C ILE A 29 21.31 10.04 6.81
N ILE A 30 20.87 9.59 7.98
CA ILE A 30 19.68 8.76 8.14
C ILE A 30 18.43 9.51 7.64
N ILE A 31 18.29 10.79 7.95
CA ILE A 31 17.16 11.60 7.49
C ILE A 31 17.18 11.75 5.97
N LEU A 32 18.32 12.04 5.36
CA LEU A 32 18.45 12.16 3.90
C LEU A 32 18.10 10.85 3.19
N VAL A 33 18.65 9.73 3.66
CA VAL A 33 18.35 8.41 3.12
C VAL A 33 16.87 8.06 3.31
N SER A 34 16.30 8.39 4.46
CA SER A 34 14.88 8.15 4.75
C SER A 34 13.97 8.94 3.82
N ILE A 35 14.25 10.22 3.57
CA ILE A 35 13.48 11.06 2.64
C ILE A 35 13.49 10.44 1.24
N PHE A 36 14.67 10.00 0.78
CA PHE A 36 14.81 9.36 -0.53
C PHE A 36 14.01 8.05 -0.60
N LEU A 37 14.14 7.19 0.42
CA LEU A 37 13.41 5.91 0.48
C LEU A 37 11.90 6.12 0.55
N TYR A 38 11.41 7.03 1.39
CA TYR A 38 9.99 7.32 1.48
C TYR A 38 9.45 7.93 0.19
N GLY A 39 10.22 8.78 -0.50
CA GLY A 39 9.87 9.30 -1.81
C GLY A 39 9.72 8.17 -2.84
N PHE A 40 10.64 7.22 -2.86
CA PHE A 40 10.60 6.07 -3.74
C PHE A 40 9.41 5.14 -3.44
N ILE A 41 9.17 4.87 -2.16
CA ILE A 41 8.00 4.09 -1.70
C ILE A 41 6.70 4.78 -2.13
N ALA A 42 6.59 6.10 -2.01
CA ALA A 42 5.41 6.85 -2.42
C ALA A 42 5.13 6.69 -3.93
N VAL A 43 6.16 6.78 -4.77
CA VAL A 43 6.01 6.58 -6.23
C VAL A 43 5.56 5.17 -6.56
N ILE A 44 6.19 4.14 -5.99
CA ILE A 44 5.81 2.73 -6.23
C ILE A 44 4.37 2.48 -5.75
N THR A 45 4.00 3.03 -4.59
CA THR A 45 2.65 2.93 -4.05
C THR A 45 1.63 3.54 -5.00
N LEU A 46 1.93 4.70 -5.58
CA LEU A 46 1.05 5.40 -6.52
C LEU A 46 0.85 4.60 -7.81
N ILE A 47 1.91 3.97 -8.32
CA ILE A 47 1.85 3.05 -9.46
C ILE A 47 0.97 1.83 -9.11
N GLY A 48 1.18 1.24 -7.92
CA GLY A 48 0.39 0.10 -7.44
C GLY A 48 -1.10 0.43 -7.30
N VAL A 49 -1.45 1.57 -6.71
CA VAL A 49 -2.83 2.06 -6.59
C VAL A 49 -3.47 2.24 -7.97
N THR A 50 -2.75 2.85 -8.91
CA THR A 50 -3.22 3.04 -10.28
C THR A 50 -3.48 1.71 -10.99
N ASN A 51 -2.60 0.72 -10.81
CA ASN A 51 -2.78 -0.63 -11.35
C ASN A 51 -4.00 -1.34 -10.76
N ILE A 52 -4.19 -1.28 -9.45
CA ILE A 52 -5.37 -1.86 -8.78
C ILE A 52 -6.64 -1.21 -9.32
N PHE A 53 -6.65 0.13 -9.43
CA PHE A 53 -7.77 0.89 -9.96
C PHE A 53 -8.11 0.47 -11.39
N ASN A 54 -7.12 0.38 -12.26
CA ASN A 54 -7.30 -0.01 -13.66
C ASN A 54 -7.81 -1.45 -13.78
N THR A 55 -7.22 -2.38 -13.03
CA THR A 55 -7.60 -3.80 -13.03
C THR A 55 -9.04 -4.01 -12.56
N ILE A 56 -9.43 -3.41 -11.43
CA ILE A 56 -10.79 -3.54 -10.90
C ILE A 56 -11.80 -2.93 -11.89
N THR A 57 -11.51 -1.73 -12.40
CA THR A 57 -12.42 -1.04 -13.33
C THR A 57 -12.60 -1.84 -14.63
N THR A 58 -11.52 -2.36 -15.20
CA THR A 58 -11.56 -3.15 -16.43
C THR A 58 -12.32 -4.45 -16.23
N ASN A 59 -12.03 -5.19 -15.17
CA ASN A 59 -12.74 -6.43 -14.84
C ASN A 59 -14.24 -6.19 -14.68
N MET A 60 -14.63 -5.10 -14.04
CA MET A 60 -16.03 -4.75 -13.87
C MET A 60 -16.72 -4.40 -15.17
N ILE A 61 -16.05 -3.68 -16.09
CA ILE A 61 -16.59 -3.36 -17.41
C ILE A 61 -16.77 -4.62 -18.24
N LEU A 62 -15.79 -5.53 -18.25
CA LEU A 62 -15.86 -6.78 -18.99
C LEU A 62 -17.02 -7.69 -18.51
N ARG A 63 -17.26 -7.69 -17.21
CA ARG A 63 -18.35 -8.48 -16.60
C ARG A 63 -19.70 -7.78 -16.63
N SER A 64 -19.79 -6.55 -17.14
CA SER A 64 -21.05 -5.79 -17.18
C SER A 64 -22.14 -6.51 -17.97
N LYS A 65 -21.78 -7.30 -18.99
CA LYS A 65 -22.72 -8.14 -19.77
C LYS A 65 -23.28 -9.31 -18.94
N GLU A 66 -22.46 -9.94 -18.11
CA GLU A 66 -22.90 -10.99 -17.17
C GLU A 66 -23.89 -10.41 -16.15
N PHE A 67 -23.69 -9.17 -15.74
CA PHE A 67 -24.57 -8.45 -14.83
C PHE A 67 -25.94 -8.16 -15.43
N ALA A 68 -26.00 -7.81 -16.71
CA ALA A 68 -27.26 -7.62 -17.43
C ALA A 68 -28.06 -8.94 -17.43
N ASN A 69 -27.41 -10.08 -17.64
CA ASN A 69 -28.04 -11.40 -17.58
C ASN A 69 -28.55 -11.75 -16.17
N LEU A 70 -27.74 -11.52 -15.13
CA LEU A 70 -28.12 -11.77 -13.74
C LEU A 70 -29.31 -10.88 -13.29
N LYS A 71 -29.36 -9.65 -13.76
CA LYS A 71 -30.47 -8.75 -13.51
C LYS A 71 -31.76 -9.19 -14.21
N SER A 72 -31.64 -9.82 -15.39
CA SER A 72 -32.79 -10.39 -16.10
C SER A 72 -33.40 -11.62 -15.41
N ILE A 73 -32.61 -12.33 -14.57
CA ILE A 73 -33.06 -13.47 -13.76
C ILE A 73 -33.64 -13.00 -12.39
N GLY A 74 -33.63 -11.66 -12.11
CA GLY A 74 -34.25 -11.10 -10.91
C GLY A 74 -33.28 -10.72 -9.78
N MET A 75 -31.97 -10.71 -10.04
CA MET A 75 -30.99 -10.27 -9.04
C MET A 75 -31.14 -8.78 -8.72
N THR A 76 -31.23 -8.44 -7.44
CA THR A 76 -31.33 -7.05 -7.00
C THR A 76 -29.96 -6.35 -7.03
N THR A 77 -29.98 -5.03 -7.23
CA THR A 77 -28.73 -4.21 -7.22
C THR A 77 -27.98 -4.33 -5.87
N LYS A 78 -28.69 -4.57 -4.78
CA LYS A 78 -28.07 -4.76 -3.46
C LYS A 78 -27.28 -6.08 -3.36
N GLU A 79 -27.84 -7.17 -3.86
CA GLU A 79 -27.18 -8.48 -3.88
C GLU A 79 -25.96 -8.46 -4.78
N PHE A 80 -26.07 -7.83 -5.94
CA PHE A 80 -24.98 -7.60 -6.85
C PHE A 80 -23.82 -6.82 -6.19
N ASN A 81 -24.09 -5.68 -5.57
CA ASN A 81 -23.08 -4.90 -4.88
C ASN A 81 -22.41 -5.68 -3.73
N LYS A 82 -23.16 -6.54 -3.05
CA LYS A 82 -22.62 -7.40 -1.99
C LYS A 82 -21.68 -8.48 -2.55
N MET A 83 -22.05 -9.09 -3.67
CA MET A 83 -21.22 -10.10 -4.36
C MET A 83 -19.86 -9.50 -4.78
N ILE A 84 -19.88 -8.35 -5.42
CA ILE A 84 -18.65 -7.69 -5.87
C ILE A 84 -17.80 -7.23 -4.68
N LYS A 85 -18.41 -6.75 -3.59
CA LYS A 85 -17.66 -6.43 -2.36
C LYS A 85 -16.91 -7.64 -1.82
N LEU A 86 -17.54 -8.79 -1.72
CA LEU A 86 -16.90 -10.00 -1.26
C LEU A 86 -15.77 -10.44 -2.19
N GLU A 87 -15.98 -10.36 -3.49
CA GLU A 87 -14.96 -10.70 -4.49
C GLU A 87 -13.73 -9.78 -4.35
N SER A 88 -13.93 -8.48 -4.22
CA SER A 88 -12.82 -7.51 -4.05
C SER A 88 -12.05 -7.75 -2.74
N ILE A 89 -12.73 -8.06 -1.66
CA ILE A 89 -12.10 -8.41 -0.37
C ILE A 89 -11.25 -9.68 -0.53
N MET A 90 -11.75 -10.68 -1.25
CA MET A 90 -10.98 -11.89 -1.53
C MET A 90 -9.71 -11.63 -2.35
N TYR A 91 -9.76 -10.73 -3.33
CA TYR A 91 -8.56 -10.31 -4.07
C TYR A 91 -7.56 -9.60 -3.16
N GLY A 92 -8.02 -8.69 -2.31
CA GLY A 92 -7.18 -8.03 -1.31
C GLY A 92 -6.53 -9.03 -0.34
N ALA A 93 -7.29 -9.98 0.16
CA ALA A 93 -6.79 -11.02 1.06
C ALA A 93 -5.75 -11.93 0.39
N LYS A 94 -6.01 -12.37 -0.86
CA LYS A 94 -5.05 -13.18 -1.64
C LYS A 94 -3.74 -12.43 -1.90
N SER A 95 -3.81 -11.15 -2.25
CA SER A 95 -2.61 -10.35 -2.47
C SER A 95 -1.77 -10.18 -1.21
N LEU A 96 -2.41 -10.00 -0.05
CA LEU A 96 -1.73 -9.92 1.24
C LEU A 96 -1.10 -11.25 1.65
N LEU A 97 -1.79 -12.36 1.40
CA LEU A 97 -1.31 -13.70 1.72
C LEU A 97 -0.02 -14.06 0.98
N ILE A 98 0.17 -13.52 -0.21
CA ILE A 98 1.41 -13.68 -1.00
C ILE A 98 2.41 -12.55 -0.68
N GLY A 99 1.93 -11.32 -0.59
CA GLY A 99 2.79 -10.14 -0.42
C GLY A 99 3.50 -10.09 0.93
N ILE A 100 2.82 -10.45 2.02
CA ILE A 100 3.41 -10.40 3.36
C ILE A 100 4.58 -11.39 3.51
N PRO A 101 4.48 -12.68 3.12
CA PRO A 101 5.61 -13.59 3.19
C PRO A 101 6.79 -13.15 2.32
N ILE A 102 6.54 -12.67 1.11
CA ILE A 102 7.60 -12.17 0.22
C ILE A 102 8.28 -10.93 0.84
N GLY A 103 7.50 -10.01 1.40
CA GLY A 103 8.03 -8.83 2.08
C GLY A 103 8.87 -9.18 3.31
N LEU A 104 8.44 -10.16 4.11
CA LEU A 104 9.20 -10.65 5.26
C LEU A 104 10.50 -11.34 4.85
N LEU A 105 10.48 -12.16 3.79
CA LEU A 105 11.67 -12.78 3.24
C LEU A 105 12.67 -11.74 2.73
N GLY A 106 12.20 -10.73 2.02
CA GLY A 106 13.02 -9.61 1.57
C GLY A 106 13.64 -8.83 2.75
N SER A 107 12.83 -8.52 3.76
CA SER A 107 13.29 -7.85 4.98
C SER A 107 14.35 -8.69 5.72
N TYR A 108 14.14 -9.99 5.82
CA TYR A 108 15.11 -10.92 6.42
C TYR A 108 16.42 -10.99 5.64
N ALA A 109 16.33 -11.04 4.30
CA ALA A 109 17.53 -11.08 3.44
C ALA A 109 18.39 -9.81 3.59
N ILE A 110 17.72 -8.63 3.61
CA ILE A 110 18.38 -7.35 3.85
C ILE A 110 19.03 -7.34 5.25
N PHE A 111 18.28 -7.73 6.27
CA PHE A 111 18.78 -7.81 7.64
C PHE A 111 20.04 -8.68 7.72
N LYS A 112 20.00 -9.88 7.13
CA LYS A 112 21.15 -10.81 7.13
C LYS A 112 22.37 -10.24 6.41
N SER A 113 22.17 -9.46 5.34
CA SER A 113 23.27 -8.81 4.59
C SER A 113 24.01 -7.76 5.43
N PHE A 114 23.30 -7.07 6.32
CA PHE A 114 23.89 -6.03 7.18
C PHE A 114 24.41 -6.57 8.52
N THR A 115 23.91 -7.73 8.99
CA THR A 115 24.19 -8.25 10.34
C THR A 115 25.34 -9.26 10.38
N ASN A 116 26.08 -9.45 9.27
CA ASN A 116 27.24 -10.36 9.26
C ASN A 116 28.34 -10.03 10.29
N SER A 117 28.25 -8.87 10.98
CA SER A 117 29.24 -8.40 11.94
C SER A 117 28.71 -8.19 13.36
N ILE A 118 27.41 -8.27 13.62
CA ILE A 118 26.81 -7.98 14.93
C ILE A 118 25.56 -8.85 15.13
N ASP A 119 25.53 -9.67 16.19
CA ASP A 119 24.42 -10.56 16.57
C ASP A 119 23.23 -9.76 17.16
N PHE A 120 22.45 -9.11 16.31
CA PHE A 120 21.14 -8.61 16.70
C PHE A 120 20.06 -9.61 16.28
N GLY A 121 19.11 -9.91 17.19
CA GLY A 121 17.95 -10.74 16.86
C GLY A 121 17.04 -10.04 15.82
N PHE A 122 16.55 -10.79 14.82
CA PHE A 122 15.58 -10.29 13.85
C PHE A 122 14.24 -9.97 14.54
N ILE A 123 13.85 -8.71 14.53
CA ILE A 123 12.57 -8.25 15.10
C ILE A 123 11.57 -8.13 13.95
N ILE A 124 10.48 -8.91 14.01
CA ILE A 124 9.41 -8.84 13.02
C ILE A 124 8.71 -7.47 13.13
N PRO A 125 8.59 -6.70 12.03
CA PRO A 125 7.97 -5.37 12.05
C PRO A 125 6.44 -5.46 12.04
N TRP A 126 5.82 -5.88 13.15
CA TRP A 126 4.37 -6.04 13.27
C TRP A 126 3.58 -4.78 12.91
N GLN A 127 4.11 -3.61 13.28
CA GLN A 127 3.47 -2.33 12.96
C GLN A 127 3.36 -2.12 11.45
N ALA A 128 4.42 -2.40 10.70
CA ALA A 128 4.41 -2.27 9.25
C ALA A 128 3.43 -3.24 8.59
N ILE A 129 3.32 -4.47 9.11
CA ILE A 129 2.36 -5.47 8.62
C ILE A 129 0.93 -5.00 8.82
N ILE A 130 0.58 -4.54 10.02
CA ILE A 130 -0.77 -4.06 10.33
C ILE A 130 -1.14 -2.86 9.47
N ILE A 131 -0.23 -1.89 9.33
CA ILE A 131 -0.43 -0.70 8.49
C ILE A 131 -0.66 -1.12 7.03
N SER A 132 0.14 -2.06 6.50
CA SER A 132 0.01 -2.56 5.13
C SER A 132 -1.33 -3.24 4.89
N VAL A 133 -1.80 -4.06 5.83
CA VAL A 133 -3.11 -4.74 5.75
C VAL A 133 -4.24 -3.71 5.69
N ILE A 134 -4.25 -2.75 6.61
CA ILE A 134 -5.28 -1.70 6.67
C ILE A 134 -5.26 -0.87 5.36
N PHE A 135 -4.08 -0.49 4.90
CA PHE A 135 -3.90 0.33 3.71
C PHE A 135 -4.41 -0.37 2.44
N VAL A 136 -4.11 -1.66 2.25
CA VAL A 136 -4.61 -2.45 1.12
C VAL A 136 -6.14 -2.52 1.13
N PHE A 137 -6.77 -2.80 2.28
CA PHE A 137 -8.23 -2.86 2.35
C PHE A 137 -8.89 -1.50 2.11
N ILE A 138 -8.29 -0.40 2.54
CA ILE A 138 -8.77 0.95 2.25
C ILE A 138 -8.73 1.21 0.74
N ILE A 139 -7.60 0.93 0.07
CA ILE A 139 -7.45 1.15 -1.37
C ILE A 139 -8.44 0.30 -2.15
N VAL A 140 -8.55 -0.99 -1.85
CA VAL A 140 -9.49 -1.90 -2.52
C VAL A 140 -10.92 -1.43 -2.32
N GLY A 141 -11.30 -1.02 -1.11
CA GLY A 141 -12.63 -0.53 -0.78
C GLY A 141 -12.99 0.77 -1.52
N LEU A 142 -12.06 1.73 -1.57
CA LEU A 142 -12.25 3.01 -2.26
C LEU A 142 -12.36 2.79 -3.79
N THR A 143 -11.47 2.00 -4.36
CA THR A 143 -11.47 1.70 -5.80
C THR A 143 -12.76 1.02 -6.20
N MET A 144 -13.22 0.08 -5.40
CA MET A 144 -14.47 -0.60 -5.63
C MET A 144 -15.68 0.32 -5.58
N LYS A 145 -15.78 1.16 -4.55
CA LYS A 145 -16.87 2.13 -4.42
C LYS A 145 -16.93 3.05 -5.65
N TYR A 146 -15.77 3.50 -6.12
CA TYR A 146 -15.68 4.31 -7.32
C TYR A 146 -16.14 3.55 -8.57
N SER A 147 -15.67 2.31 -8.76
CA SER A 147 -16.02 1.48 -9.93
C SER A 147 -17.50 1.16 -9.98
N LEU A 148 -18.12 0.82 -8.84
CA LEU A 148 -19.57 0.61 -8.74
C LEU A 148 -20.37 1.85 -9.09
N ASN A 149 -19.97 3.02 -8.60
CA ASN A 149 -20.64 4.27 -8.93
C ASN A 149 -20.56 4.60 -10.44
N LYS A 150 -19.42 4.30 -11.06
CA LYS A 150 -19.23 4.50 -12.50
C LYS A 150 -20.14 3.59 -13.33
N ILE A 151 -20.24 2.31 -12.97
CA ILE A 151 -21.08 1.32 -13.66
C ILE A 151 -22.56 1.64 -13.50
N ASN A 152 -22.99 1.98 -12.29
CA ASN A 152 -24.38 2.36 -12.06
C ASN A 152 -24.80 3.58 -12.89
N LYS A 153 -23.89 4.54 -13.11
CA LYS A 153 -24.16 5.69 -13.98
C LYS A 153 -24.22 5.30 -15.47
N GLN A 154 -23.36 4.38 -15.92
CA GLN A 154 -23.35 3.91 -17.32
C GLN A 154 -24.59 3.08 -17.65
N ASN A 155 -25.07 2.23 -16.73
CA ASN A 155 -26.31 1.47 -16.93
C ASN A 155 -27.53 2.34 -17.10
N ILE A 156 -27.60 3.51 -16.45
CA ILE A 156 -28.68 4.47 -16.63
C ILE A 156 -28.59 5.12 -18.01
N CYS A 157 -27.39 5.43 -18.49
CA CYS A 157 -27.18 6.04 -19.81
C CYS A 157 -27.50 5.08 -20.95
N LEU A 158 -27.15 3.79 -20.84
CA LEU A 158 -27.43 2.77 -21.85
C LEU A 158 -28.93 2.41 -21.96
N LEU A 159 -29.69 2.56 -20.87
CA LEU A 159 -31.12 2.38 -20.89
C LEU A 159 -31.85 3.51 -21.68
N TYR A 160 -31.25 4.72 -21.73
CA TYR A 160 -31.77 5.85 -22.50
C TYR A 160 -31.29 5.87 -23.95
N THR A 161 -30.20 5.18 -24.30
CA THR A 161 -29.61 5.16 -25.65
C THR A 161 -29.84 3.82 -26.39
N SER A 162 -30.67 2.92 -25.89
CA SER A 162 -31.13 1.75 -26.66
C SER A 162 -32.00 2.28 -27.82
N PRO A 163 -31.54 2.16 -29.10
CA PRO A 163 -32.40 2.55 -30.23
C PRO A 163 -33.65 1.68 -30.17
N SER A 164 -34.77 2.35 -30.20
CA SER A 164 -36.09 1.70 -30.30
C SER A 164 -36.08 0.74 -31.50
N PRO A 165 -36.65 -0.48 -31.39
CA PRO A 165 -36.71 -1.44 -32.50
C PRO A 165 -37.57 -0.98 -33.70
N ARG A 166 -37.96 0.28 -33.73
CA ARG A 166 -38.82 0.86 -34.79
C ARG A 166 -38.10 1.58 -35.92
N ASP A 167 -36.77 1.69 -35.87
CA ASP A 167 -36.02 2.44 -36.90
C ASP A 167 -35.36 1.58 -37.95
N THR A 168 -35.79 0.32 -38.09
CA THR A 168 -35.43 -0.53 -39.22
C THR A 168 -36.70 -0.88 -40.02
N ARG A 169 -37.20 0.09 -40.78
CA ARG A 169 -38.02 -0.10 -41.96
C ARG A 169 -37.68 0.94 -43.01
#